data_006a4b04f9de91a5b2d1405763916757
#
_entry.id   006a4b04f9de91a5b2d1405763916757
#
_cell.length_a   1.000
_cell.length_b   1.000
_cell.length_c   1.000
_cell.angle_alpha   90.00
_cell.angle_beta   90.00
_cell.angle_gamma   90.00
#
_symmetry.space_group_name_H-M   'P 1'
#
loop_
_entity.id
_entity.type
_entity.pdbx_description
1 polymer ?
#
loop_
_entity_poly.entity_id
_entity_poly.type
_entity_poly.pdbx_seq_one_letter_code
_entity_poly.pdbx_strand_id
1 'polypeptide(L)'
;AVLTLQQLAARQRVDEKVIEYAVAIVRATREWPGLAIGAGSRGAIALVRTARAIALMDGRDYVTPDDIKRIALPALRHRVGLSPDALMEGRKESDVLAAVVDSVAAPRV
;
A
#
# COMPACT_ATOMS: atom_id res chain seq x y z
N ALA A 1 -13.10 0.90 8.23
CA ALA A 1 -11.86 0.51 7.53
C ALA A 1 -11.28 -0.79 8.08
N VAL A 2 -11.07 -0.88 9.39
CA VAL A 2 -10.55 -2.09 10.03
C VAL A 2 -11.49 -3.27 9.81
N LEU A 3 -12.78 -3.06 9.96
CA LEU A 3 -13.78 -4.10 9.76
C LEU A 3 -13.78 -4.60 8.31
N THR A 4 -13.65 -3.69 7.33
CA THR A 4 -13.58 -4.06 5.92
C THR A 4 -12.33 -4.89 5.63
N LEU A 5 -11.19 -4.55 6.21
CA LEU A 5 -9.96 -5.31 6.06
C LEU A 5 -10.07 -6.70 6.67
N GLN A 6 -10.70 -6.82 7.83
CA GLN A 6 -10.97 -8.11 8.46
C GLN A 6 -11.89 -8.99 7.61
N GLN A 7 -12.91 -8.40 6.98
CA GLN A 7 -13.80 -9.12 6.08
C GLN A 7 -13.07 -9.63 4.85
N LEU A 8 -12.17 -8.83 4.28
CA LEU A 8 -11.35 -9.26 3.16
C LEU A 8 -10.45 -10.43 3.54
N ALA A 9 -9.80 -10.34 4.71
CA ALA A 9 -8.95 -11.42 5.21
C ALA A 9 -9.74 -12.72 5.38
N ALA A 10 -10.93 -12.65 5.96
CA ALA A 10 -11.77 -13.82 6.20
C ALA A 10 -12.21 -14.50 4.90
N ARG A 11 -12.46 -13.71 3.86
CA ARG A 11 -12.96 -14.25 2.59
C ARG A 11 -11.88 -14.85 1.70
N GLN A 12 -10.61 -14.45 1.89
CA GLN A 12 -9.64 -14.60 0.82
C GLN A 12 -8.29 -15.13 1.23
N ARG A 13 -8.19 -15.65 2.40
CA ARG A 13 -6.93 -16.19 2.91
C ARG A 13 -5.79 -15.19 2.80
N VAL A 14 -6.08 -13.93 3.09
CA VAL A 14 -5.04 -12.92 3.24
C VAL A 14 -4.50 -13.03 4.65
N ASP A 15 -3.23 -13.36 4.78
CA ASP A 15 -2.57 -13.46 6.08
C ASP A 15 -2.64 -12.12 6.80
N GLU A 16 -2.88 -12.15 8.10
CA GLU A 16 -2.92 -10.96 8.93
C GLU A 16 -1.65 -10.12 8.81
N LYS A 17 -0.49 -10.77 8.66
CA LYS A 17 0.79 -10.07 8.47
C LYS A 17 0.84 -9.29 7.17
N VAL A 18 0.19 -9.78 6.12
CA VAL A 18 0.10 -9.07 4.83
C VAL A 18 -0.75 -7.82 4.99
N ILE A 19 -1.87 -7.92 5.71
CA ILE A 19 -2.72 -6.77 6.01
C ILE A 19 -1.97 -5.75 6.86
N GLU A 20 -1.25 -6.18 7.87
CA GLU A 20 -0.43 -5.31 8.70
C GLU A 20 0.63 -4.57 7.87
N TYR A 21 1.22 -5.26 6.90
CA TYR A 21 2.19 -4.66 5.99
C TYR A 21 1.54 -3.56 5.15
N ALA A 22 0.37 -3.83 4.56
CA ALA A 22 -0.37 -2.83 3.79
C ALA A 22 -0.71 -1.60 4.64
N VAL A 23 -1.18 -1.81 5.86
CA VAL A 23 -1.50 -0.74 6.81
C VAL A 23 -0.24 0.05 7.18
N ALA A 24 0.89 -0.63 7.39
CA ALA A 24 2.15 0.02 7.73
C ALA A 24 2.63 0.94 6.60
N ILE A 25 2.51 0.51 5.35
CA ILE A 25 2.84 1.34 4.18
C ILE A 25 1.96 2.60 4.17
N VAL A 26 0.66 2.43 4.34
CA VAL A 26 -0.28 3.55 4.31
C VAL A 26 -0.02 4.53 5.46
N ARG A 27 0.26 4.02 6.66
CA ARG A 27 0.61 4.86 7.80
C ARG A 27 1.91 5.63 7.56
N ALA A 28 2.89 5.00 6.92
CA ALA A 28 4.15 5.67 6.59
C ALA A 28 3.93 6.86 5.65
N THR A 29 2.93 6.81 4.76
CA THR A 29 2.62 7.94 3.87
C THR A 29 2.09 9.16 4.63
N ARG A 30 1.49 8.96 5.79
CA ARG A 30 0.85 10.03 6.57
C ARG A 30 1.85 11.09 7.06
N GLU A 31 3.05 10.66 7.42
CA GLU A 31 4.08 11.53 8.01
C GLU A 31 5.35 11.55 7.18
N TRP A 32 5.27 11.20 5.91
CA TRP A 32 6.45 11.12 5.06
C TRP A 32 6.88 12.49 4.56
N PRO A 33 8.16 12.86 4.69
CA PRO A 33 8.66 14.11 4.10
C PRO A 33 8.43 14.13 2.60
N GLY A 34 7.83 15.20 2.11
CA GLY A 34 7.47 15.34 0.70
C GLY A 34 6.03 14.99 0.39
N LEU A 35 5.30 14.39 1.32
CA LEU A 35 3.86 14.13 1.17
C LEU A 35 3.06 15.04 2.09
N ALA A 36 2.21 15.88 1.52
CA ALA A 36 1.28 16.72 2.27
C ALA A 36 0.02 15.94 2.66
N ILE A 37 -0.38 15.00 1.81
CA ILE A 37 -1.57 14.19 2.01
C ILE A 37 -1.16 12.72 1.93
N GLY A 38 -1.46 11.95 2.97
CA GLY A 38 -1.23 10.52 2.98
C GLY A 38 -2.39 9.74 2.34
N ALA A 39 -2.19 8.44 2.16
CA ALA A 39 -3.13 7.60 1.42
C ALA A 39 -4.45 7.30 2.16
N GLY A 40 -4.45 7.37 3.48
CA GLY A 40 -5.64 7.11 4.29
C GLY A 40 -6.03 5.63 4.34
N SER A 41 -7.12 5.34 5.09
CA SER A 41 -7.57 3.96 5.28
C SER A 41 -8.06 3.29 3.99
N ARG A 42 -8.61 4.07 3.06
CA ARG A 42 -9.03 3.55 1.75
C ARG A 42 -7.83 3.09 0.92
N GLY A 43 -6.66 3.67 1.16
CA GLY A 43 -5.43 3.25 0.52
C GLY A 43 -5.06 1.83 0.91
N ALA A 44 -5.18 1.48 2.19
CA ALA A 44 -4.91 0.12 2.66
C ALA A 44 -5.86 -0.90 2.02
N ILE A 45 -7.14 -0.55 1.94
CA ILE A 45 -8.14 -1.41 1.28
C ILE A 45 -7.80 -1.60 -0.20
N ALA A 46 -7.40 -0.52 -0.88
CA ALA A 46 -7.01 -0.58 -2.28
C ALA A 46 -5.79 -1.47 -2.50
N LEU A 47 -4.80 -1.41 -1.61
CA LEU A 47 -3.62 -2.28 -1.66
C LEU A 47 -4.01 -3.75 -1.58
N VAL A 48 -4.81 -4.10 -0.59
CA VAL A 48 -5.20 -5.50 -0.38
C VAL A 48 -6.05 -6.01 -1.55
N ARG A 49 -7.02 -5.23 -2.01
CA ARG A 49 -7.88 -5.62 -3.13
C ARG A 49 -7.10 -5.81 -4.43
N THR A 50 -6.20 -4.88 -4.72
CA THR A 50 -5.41 -4.95 -5.95
C THR A 50 -4.43 -6.12 -5.91
N ALA A 51 -3.76 -6.32 -4.79
CA ALA A 51 -2.83 -7.43 -4.61
C ALA A 51 -3.53 -8.77 -4.76
N ARG A 52 -4.75 -8.85 -4.25
CA ARG A 52 -5.56 -10.04 -4.38
C ARG A 52 -5.97 -10.33 -5.82
N ALA A 53 -6.37 -9.30 -6.55
CA ALA A 53 -6.72 -9.46 -7.95
C ALA A 53 -5.52 -10.00 -8.74
N ILE A 54 -4.33 -9.49 -8.47
CA ILE A 54 -3.10 -9.97 -9.10
C ILE A 54 -2.81 -11.41 -8.72
N ALA A 55 -2.97 -11.78 -7.46
CA ALA A 55 -2.77 -13.16 -7.03
C ALA A 55 -3.71 -14.12 -7.74
N LEU A 56 -4.98 -13.74 -7.88
CA LEU A 56 -5.97 -14.54 -8.61
C LEU A 56 -5.61 -14.67 -10.10
N MET A 57 -5.14 -13.61 -10.72
CA MET A 57 -4.68 -13.65 -12.11
C MET A 57 -3.49 -14.58 -12.30
N ASP A 58 -2.65 -14.70 -11.28
CA ASP A 58 -1.52 -15.62 -11.27
C ASP A 58 -1.92 -17.06 -10.89
N GLY A 59 -3.20 -17.32 -10.67
CA GLY A 59 -3.69 -18.64 -10.30
C GLY A 59 -3.49 -19.00 -8.83
N ARG A 60 -3.23 -18.00 -7.96
CA ARG A 60 -3.06 -18.23 -6.52
C ARG A 60 -4.29 -17.80 -5.75
N ASP A 61 -4.59 -18.50 -4.66
CA ASP A 61 -5.68 -18.15 -3.75
C ASP A 61 -5.18 -17.45 -2.47
N TYR A 62 -3.92 -17.03 -2.48
CA TYR A 62 -3.29 -16.34 -1.36
C TYR A 62 -2.52 -15.11 -1.84
N VAL A 63 -2.34 -14.14 -0.95
CA VAL A 63 -1.61 -12.89 -1.22
C VAL A 63 -0.30 -12.91 -0.44
N THR A 64 0.77 -12.49 -1.08
CA THR A 64 2.09 -12.37 -0.44
C THR A 64 2.45 -10.90 -0.22
N PRO A 65 3.41 -10.60 0.69
CA PRO A 65 3.92 -9.23 0.82
C PRO A 65 4.51 -8.68 -0.48
N ASP A 66 5.11 -9.51 -1.31
CA ASP A 66 5.63 -9.09 -2.62
C ASP A 66 4.51 -8.61 -3.54
N ASP A 67 3.32 -9.21 -3.47
CA ASP A 67 2.16 -8.75 -4.23
C ASP A 67 1.80 -7.32 -3.82
N ILE A 68 1.77 -7.03 -2.52
CA ILE A 68 1.51 -5.68 -2.00
C ILE A 68 2.59 -4.72 -2.51
N LYS A 69 3.84 -5.10 -2.42
CA LYS A 69 4.96 -4.25 -2.86
C LYS A 69 4.88 -3.92 -4.34
N ARG A 70 4.54 -4.90 -5.19
CA ARG A 70 4.43 -4.72 -6.64
C ARG A 70 3.36 -3.71 -7.03
N ILE A 71 2.23 -3.71 -6.32
CA ILE A 71 1.09 -2.88 -6.72
C ILE A 71 0.97 -1.60 -5.89
N ALA A 72 1.87 -1.38 -4.94
CA ALA A 72 1.76 -0.21 -4.05
C ALA A 72 1.81 1.11 -4.82
N LEU A 73 2.72 1.26 -5.78
CA LEU A 73 2.82 2.49 -6.56
C LEU A 73 1.57 2.77 -7.38
N PRO A 74 1.10 1.86 -8.24
CA PRO A 74 -0.10 2.14 -9.03
C PRO A 74 -1.36 2.28 -8.16
N ALA A 75 -1.45 1.54 -7.05
CA ALA A 75 -2.62 1.60 -6.18
C ALA A 75 -2.69 2.90 -5.38
N LEU A 76 -1.55 3.47 -4.99
CA LEU A 76 -1.51 4.65 -4.11
C LEU A 76 -1.19 5.95 -4.84
N ARG A 77 -0.71 5.91 -6.08
CA ARG A 77 -0.20 7.07 -6.79
C ARG A 77 -1.17 8.25 -6.84
N HIS A 78 -2.47 7.98 -6.95
CA HIS A 78 -3.50 9.02 -6.99
C HIS A 78 -4.18 9.27 -5.64
N ARG A 79 -3.68 8.64 -4.56
CA ARG A 79 -4.26 8.78 -3.23
C ARG A 79 -3.39 9.59 -2.27
N VAL A 80 -2.22 10.03 -2.75
CA VAL A 80 -1.30 10.86 -1.97
C VAL A 80 -1.09 12.18 -2.68
N GLY A 81 -0.74 13.22 -1.93
CA GLY A 81 -0.42 14.52 -2.48
C GLY A 81 0.96 14.96 -2.07
N LEU A 82 1.75 15.44 -3.04
CA LEU A 82 3.07 15.98 -2.77
C LEU A 82 2.98 17.31 -2.02
N SER A 83 3.97 17.58 -1.15
CA SER A 83 4.10 18.87 -0.52
C SER A 83 4.50 19.93 -1.56
N PRO A 84 4.22 21.23 -1.29
CA PRO A 84 4.68 22.30 -2.19
C PRO A 84 6.19 22.26 -2.45
N ASP A 85 6.99 21.98 -1.43
CA ASP A 85 8.45 21.89 -1.57
C ASP A 85 8.85 20.75 -2.51
N ALA A 86 8.23 19.59 -2.37
CA ALA A 86 8.50 18.45 -3.25
C ALA A 86 8.12 18.76 -4.70
N LEU A 87 6.99 19.43 -4.92
CA LEU A 87 6.56 19.85 -6.25
C LEU A 87 7.56 20.81 -6.88
N MET A 88 8.06 21.78 -6.09
CA MET A 88 9.05 22.75 -6.58
C MET A 88 10.39 22.09 -6.91
N GLU A 89 10.74 21.00 -6.22
CA GLU A 89 11.94 20.23 -6.51
C GLU A 89 11.79 19.31 -7.72
N GLY A 90 10.61 19.24 -8.32
CA GLY A 90 10.35 18.38 -9.46
C GLY A 90 10.22 16.90 -9.09
N ARG A 91 9.95 16.58 -7.84
CA ARG A 91 9.78 15.19 -7.38
C ARG A 91 8.45 14.63 -7.90
N LYS A 92 8.40 13.32 -8.09
CA LYS A 92 7.21 12.61 -8.55
C LYS A 92 6.62 11.76 -7.43
N GLU A 93 5.29 11.60 -7.43
CA GLU A 93 4.62 10.75 -6.44
C GLU A 93 5.18 9.32 -6.45
N SER A 94 5.48 8.77 -7.62
CA SER A 94 6.01 7.41 -7.74
C SER A 94 7.36 7.26 -7.05
N ASP A 95 8.23 8.26 -7.16
CA ASP A 95 9.56 8.23 -6.52
C ASP A 95 9.44 8.29 -5.00
N VAL A 96 8.56 9.15 -4.49
CA VAL A 96 8.32 9.28 -3.06
C VAL A 96 7.69 8.01 -2.52
N LEU A 97 6.71 7.46 -3.21
CA LEU A 97 6.06 6.20 -2.80
C LEU A 97 7.04 5.02 -2.81
N ALA A 98 7.94 4.96 -3.79
CA ALA A 98 8.96 3.92 -3.81
C ALA A 98 9.83 3.97 -2.55
N ALA A 99 10.22 5.17 -2.13
CA ALA A 99 11.00 5.34 -0.89
C ALA A 99 10.20 4.92 0.34
N VAL A 100 8.90 5.24 0.38
CA VAL A 100 8.02 4.83 1.49
C VAL A 100 7.95 3.32 1.56
N VAL A 101 7.70 2.66 0.44
CA VAL A 101 7.57 1.19 0.41
C VAL A 101 8.88 0.53 0.82
N ASP A 102 10.02 1.05 0.35
CA ASP A 102 11.33 0.50 0.69
C ASP A 102 11.67 0.67 2.17
N SER A 103 11.10 1.68 2.83
CA SER A 103 11.35 1.92 4.26
C SER A 103 10.61 0.95 5.18
N VAL A 104 9.56 0.32 4.70
CA VAL A 104 8.73 -0.60 5.50
C VAL A 104 9.22 -2.02 5.29
N ALA A 105 9.60 -2.70 6.38
CA ALA A 105 10.07 -4.07 6.30
C ALA A 105 8.93 -5.01 5.93
N ALA A 106 9.13 -5.81 4.88
CA ALA A 106 8.15 -6.82 4.48
C ALA A 106 8.19 -7.98 5.48
N PRO A 107 7.02 -8.48 5.94
CA PRO A 107 6.99 -9.62 6.84
C PRO A 107 7.38 -10.90 6.11
N ARG A 108 7.90 -11.85 6.86
CA ARG A 108 8.11 -13.20 6.36
C ARG A 108 6.83 -14.01 6.57
N VAL A 109 6.32 -14.52 5.51
CA VAL A 109 5.09 -15.32 5.53
C VAL A 109 5.37 -16.69 4.94
#